data_a0c3d950ffe79417808237bb1b1949c2
#
_entry.id   a0c3d950ffe79417808237bb1b1949c2
#
_cell.length_a   1.000
_cell.length_b   1.000
_cell.length_c   1.000
_cell.angle_alpha   90.00
_cell.angle_beta   90.00
_cell.angle_gamma   90.00
#
_symmetry.space_group_name_H-M   'P 1'
#
loop_
_entity.id
_entity.type
_entity.pdbx_description
1 polymer ?
#
loop_
_entity_poly.entity_id
_entity_poly.type
_entity_poly.pdbx_seq_one_letter_code
_entity_poly.pdbx_strand_id
1 'polypeptide(L)'
;MMIPTFGHKNAHKDYVTRCGVYAIIPNHEQTKIILVQAPNGSWFLPGGEIEVGEGQLQALERELIEELGFSATIGSYYGQADEYFYSRHRDTHFYHPAYLYEVTAFQAVSKPLEDFNNLGWFSPIEAIAKLKRESHQWGVKEWQKKHHSTN
;
A
#
# COMPACT_ATOMS: atom_id res chain seq x y z
N MET A 1 13.71 -15.86 -6.14
CA MET A 1 13.07 -14.69 -6.75
C MET A 1 13.62 -13.43 -6.12
N MET A 2 14.01 -12.47 -6.93
CA MET A 2 14.57 -11.21 -6.41
C MET A 2 13.47 -10.29 -5.91
N ILE A 3 13.74 -9.62 -4.79
CA ILE A 3 12.85 -8.58 -4.26
C ILE A 3 13.19 -7.29 -4.99
N PRO A 4 12.23 -6.68 -5.69
CA PRO A 4 12.49 -5.38 -6.32
C PRO A 4 12.80 -4.33 -5.26
N THR A 5 13.77 -3.48 -5.55
CA THR A 5 14.21 -2.44 -4.63
C THR A 5 14.20 -1.10 -5.36
N PHE A 6 13.53 -0.14 -4.77
CA PHE A 6 13.33 1.19 -5.33
C PHE A 6 13.98 2.25 -4.44
N GLY A 7 14.18 3.43 -5.02
CA GLY A 7 14.84 4.50 -4.34
C GLY A 7 16.35 4.30 -4.34
N HIS A 8 17.05 5.23 -3.72
CA HIS A 8 18.51 5.23 -3.71
C HIS A 8 19.02 5.26 -2.27
N LYS A 9 19.79 4.23 -1.91
CA LYS A 9 20.42 4.17 -0.60
C LYS A 9 21.69 5.01 -0.60
N ASN A 10 21.73 6.04 0.25
CA ASN A 10 22.95 6.81 0.47
C ASN A 10 23.80 6.09 1.51
N ALA A 11 25.00 5.65 1.12
CA ALA A 11 25.90 4.87 1.98
C ALA A 11 26.38 5.64 3.21
N HIS A 12 26.26 6.96 3.21
CA HIS A 12 26.71 7.83 4.31
C HIS A 12 25.60 8.21 5.28
N LYS A 13 24.39 7.64 5.11
CA LYS A 13 23.25 7.93 5.98
C LYS A 13 22.79 6.66 6.69
N ASP A 14 22.30 6.85 7.90
CA ASP A 14 21.68 5.77 8.67
C ASP A 14 20.22 5.65 8.28
N TYR A 15 19.74 4.42 8.12
CA TYR A 15 18.36 4.14 7.76
C TYR A 15 17.64 3.40 8.87
N VAL A 16 16.42 3.86 9.14
CA VAL A 16 15.51 3.17 10.06
C VAL A 16 14.66 2.20 9.24
N THR A 17 14.63 0.95 9.64
CA THR A 17 13.77 -0.06 8.99
C THR A 17 12.35 0.09 9.48
N ARG A 18 11.42 0.20 8.54
CA ARG A 18 10.01 0.34 8.84
C ARG A 18 9.22 -0.51 7.85
N CYS A 19 8.74 -1.66 8.31
CA CYS A 19 7.96 -2.57 7.46
C CYS A 19 6.52 -2.11 7.38
N GLY A 20 5.95 -2.20 6.18
CA GLY A 20 4.55 -1.86 5.96
C GLY A 20 3.82 -2.94 5.18
N VAL A 21 2.51 -2.95 5.29
CA VAL A 21 1.63 -3.87 4.57
C VAL A 21 0.52 -3.08 3.90
N TYR A 22 0.27 -3.38 2.63
CA TYR A 22 -0.63 -2.59 1.79
C TYR A 22 -1.51 -3.49 0.95
N ALA A 23 -2.68 -2.97 0.57
CA ALA A 23 -3.68 -3.72 -0.17
C ALA A 23 -4.01 -3.08 -1.50
N ILE A 24 -4.17 -3.91 -2.51
CA ILE A 24 -4.85 -3.52 -3.76
C ILE A 24 -6.30 -3.94 -3.60
N ILE A 25 -7.20 -2.95 -3.52
CA ILE A 25 -8.63 -3.18 -3.30
C ILE A 25 -9.37 -2.76 -4.56
N PRO A 26 -9.72 -3.72 -5.45
CA PRO A 26 -10.46 -3.38 -6.66
C PRO A 26 -11.95 -3.22 -6.36
N ASN A 27 -12.62 -2.44 -7.22
CA ASN A 27 -14.07 -2.38 -7.23
C ASN A 27 -14.65 -3.71 -7.77
N HIS A 28 -15.97 -3.84 -7.69
CA HIS A 28 -16.63 -5.07 -8.13
C HIS A 28 -16.33 -5.41 -9.61
N GLU A 29 -16.28 -4.39 -10.46
CA GLU A 29 -16.03 -4.57 -11.89
C GLU A 29 -14.55 -4.83 -12.23
N GLN A 30 -13.64 -4.74 -11.26
CA GLN A 30 -12.20 -4.92 -11.46
C GLN A 30 -11.60 -3.85 -12.40
N THR A 31 -12.18 -2.66 -12.41
CA THR A 31 -11.77 -1.56 -13.30
C THR A 31 -11.06 -0.42 -12.58
N LYS A 32 -11.26 -0.32 -11.27
CA LYS A 32 -10.67 0.74 -10.44
C LYS A 32 -10.19 0.16 -9.12
N ILE A 33 -9.21 0.83 -8.53
CA ILE A 33 -8.71 0.50 -7.19
C ILE A 33 -8.79 1.74 -6.31
N ILE A 34 -8.90 1.52 -5.00
CA ILE A 34 -8.99 2.62 -4.05
C ILE A 34 -7.60 3.08 -3.64
N LEU A 35 -7.40 4.39 -3.58
CA LEU A 35 -6.20 5.02 -3.04
C LEU A 35 -6.57 5.95 -1.91
N VAL A 36 -5.62 6.19 -1.02
CA VAL A 36 -5.75 7.10 0.11
C VAL A 36 -4.83 8.30 -0.12
N GLN A 37 -5.37 9.50 0.04
CA GLN A 37 -4.59 10.72 -0.07
C GLN A 37 -4.30 11.29 1.31
N ALA A 38 -3.04 11.44 1.63
CA ALA A 38 -2.60 12.07 2.86
C ALA A 38 -2.86 13.60 2.83
N PRO A 39 -2.85 14.28 3.97
CA PRO A 39 -3.09 15.74 4.02
C PRO A 39 -2.14 16.55 3.16
N ASN A 40 -0.93 16.07 2.89
CA ASN A 40 0.05 16.74 2.04
C ASN A 40 -0.22 16.56 0.54
N GLY A 41 -1.29 15.84 0.15
CA GLY A 41 -1.67 15.61 -1.23
C GLY A 41 -1.12 14.34 -1.86
N SER A 42 -0.21 13.63 -1.20
CA SER A 42 0.37 12.39 -1.72
C SER A 42 -0.59 11.22 -1.63
N TRP A 43 -0.60 10.38 -2.67
CA TRP A 43 -1.46 9.20 -2.73
C TRP A 43 -0.71 7.92 -2.43
N PHE A 44 -1.36 7.02 -1.72
CA PHE A 44 -0.80 5.73 -1.29
C PHE A 44 -1.83 4.62 -1.44
N LEU A 45 -1.37 3.37 -1.51
CA LEU A 45 -2.27 2.24 -1.30
C LEU A 45 -2.75 2.23 0.15
N PRO A 46 -3.97 1.73 0.41
CA PRO A 46 -4.43 1.53 1.79
C PRO A 46 -3.51 0.55 2.53
N GLY A 47 -3.28 0.82 3.79
CA GLY A 47 -2.42 0.02 4.64
C GLY A 47 -1.57 0.88 5.53
N GLY A 48 -0.49 0.34 6.06
CA GLY A 48 0.39 1.09 6.92
C GLY A 48 1.45 0.23 7.59
N GLU A 49 2.03 0.78 8.65
CA GLU A 49 3.12 0.17 9.36
C GLU A 49 2.69 -1.08 10.14
N ILE A 50 3.52 -2.11 10.08
CA ILE A 50 3.37 -3.30 10.92
C ILE A 50 3.94 -2.98 12.29
N GLU A 51 3.11 -3.07 13.32
CA GLU A 51 3.53 -2.79 14.69
C GLU A 51 4.23 -4.00 15.31
N VAL A 52 5.00 -3.75 16.36
CA VAL A 52 5.71 -4.80 17.09
C VAL A 52 4.71 -5.85 17.58
N GLY A 53 4.99 -7.11 17.28
CA GLY A 53 4.14 -8.24 17.66
C GLY A 53 3.02 -8.57 16.71
N GLU A 54 2.83 -7.77 15.65
CA GLU A 54 1.82 -8.07 14.63
C GLU A 54 2.40 -8.90 13.49
N GLY A 55 1.57 -9.83 12.97
CA GLY A 55 1.84 -10.42 11.66
C GLY A 55 1.34 -9.52 10.55
N GLN A 56 1.71 -9.84 9.31
CA GLN A 56 1.34 -9.02 8.15
C GLN A 56 -0.18 -8.92 7.98
N LEU A 57 -0.89 -10.04 8.02
CA LEU A 57 -2.35 -10.05 7.83
C LEU A 57 -3.07 -9.34 8.95
N GLN A 58 -2.62 -9.51 10.18
CA GLN A 58 -3.19 -8.85 11.36
C GLN A 58 -3.03 -7.32 11.23
N ALA A 59 -1.84 -6.87 10.83
CA ALA A 59 -1.58 -5.45 10.62
C ALA A 59 -2.46 -4.88 9.50
N LEU A 60 -2.59 -5.62 8.38
CA LEU A 60 -3.40 -5.15 7.26
C LEU A 60 -4.88 -5.04 7.65
N GLU A 61 -5.42 -6.05 8.34
CA GLU A 61 -6.82 -5.99 8.80
C GLU A 61 -7.05 -4.79 9.71
N ARG A 62 -6.13 -4.54 10.64
CA ARG A 62 -6.21 -3.39 11.54
C ARG A 62 -6.17 -2.06 10.77
N GLU A 63 -5.22 -1.92 9.85
CA GLU A 63 -5.06 -0.70 9.07
C GLU A 63 -6.27 -0.40 8.20
N LEU A 64 -6.87 -1.42 7.58
CA LEU A 64 -8.04 -1.21 6.72
C LEU A 64 -9.26 -0.76 7.52
N ILE A 65 -9.40 -1.23 8.76
CA ILE A 65 -10.46 -0.74 9.65
C ILE A 65 -10.19 0.70 10.07
N GLU A 66 -8.96 1.00 10.48
CA GLU A 66 -8.60 2.35 10.93
C GLU A 66 -8.72 3.38 9.81
N GLU A 67 -8.21 3.05 8.65
CA GLU A 67 -8.08 3.98 7.54
C GLU A 67 -9.37 4.11 6.71
N LEU A 68 -10.07 3.00 6.49
CA LEU A 68 -11.23 2.94 5.58
C LEU A 68 -12.53 2.55 6.28
N GLY A 69 -12.45 1.96 7.47
CA GLY A 69 -13.63 1.38 8.11
C GLY A 69 -14.07 0.09 7.45
N PHE A 70 -13.17 -0.60 6.75
CA PHE A 70 -13.48 -1.82 6.00
C PHE A 70 -13.07 -3.07 6.76
N SER A 71 -13.99 -4.06 6.82
CA SER A 71 -13.65 -5.45 7.07
C SER A 71 -13.37 -6.08 5.71
N ALA A 72 -12.21 -6.69 5.53
CA ALA A 72 -11.76 -7.15 4.24
C ALA A 72 -11.43 -8.63 4.25
N THR A 73 -11.69 -9.29 3.11
CA THR A 73 -11.20 -10.63 2.83
C THR A 73 -9.92 -10.49 2.04
N ILE A 74 -8.81 -10.91 2.63
CA ILE A 74 -7.49 -10.78 2.03
C ILE A 74 -7.23 -12.02 1.18
N GLY A 75 -6.85 -11.81 -0.06
CA GLY A 75 -6.60 -12.85 -1.04
C GLY A 75 -5.12 -13.05 -1.31
N SER A 76 -4.72 -12.97 -2.58
CA SER A 76 -3.37 -13.29 -3.01
C SER A 76 -2.31 -12.35 -2.43
N TYR A 77 -1.18 -12.95 -2.07
CA TYR A 77 0.02 -12.21 -1.72
C TYR A 77 0.85 -11.99 -2.99
N TYR A 78 1.14 -10.74 -3.31
CA TYR A 78 1.93 -10.41 -4.51
C TYR A 78 3.43 -10.43 -4.27
N GLY A 79 3.84 -10.23 -3.05
CA GLY A 79 5.25 -10.26 -2.70
C GLY A 79 5.69 -9.02 -1.96
N GLN A 80 6.98 -8.94 -1.73
CA GLN A 80 7.66 -7.85 -1.06
C GLN A 80 8.34 -6.96 -2.10
N ALA A 81 8.22 -5.65 -1.92
CA ALA A 81 8.98 -4.65 -2.67
C ALA A 81 9.61 -3.69 -1.66
N ASP A 82 10.90 -3.46 -1.79
CA ASP A 82 11.62 -2.59 -0.86
C ASP A 82 11.79 -1.20 -1.43
N GLU A 83 11.78 -0.20 -0.56
CA GLU A 83 12.00 1.17 -0.97
C GLU A 83 12.84 1.92 0.04
N TYR A 84 13.82 2.69 -0.46
CA TYR A 84 14.60 3.63 0.34
C TYR A 84 14.07 5.03 0.08
N PHE A 85 13.79 5.78 1.14
CA PHE A 85 13.35 7.18 0.98
C PHE A 85 13.68 8.01 2.21
N TYR A 86 13.71 9.32 2.01
CA TYR A 86 13.84 10.29 3.08
C TYR A 86 12.49 10.91 3.37
N SER A 87 12.09 10.90 4.65
CA SER A 87 10.87 11.57 5.10
C SER A 87 11.23 12.95 5.64
N ARG A 88 10.79 13.98 4.95
CA ARG A 88 11.00 15.37 5.39
C ARG A 88 10.25 15.64 6.69
N HIS A 89 9.06 15.11 6.82
CA HIS A 89 8.22 15.28 7.99
C HIS A 89 8.88 14.73 9.26
N ARG A 90 9.56 13.58 9.15
CA ARG A 90 10.22 12.92 10.28
C ARG A 90 11.72 13.17 10.34
N ASP A 91 12.26 13.86 9.33
CA ASP A 91 13.71 14.07 9.17
C ASP A 91 14.48 12.76 9.36
N THR A 92 14.05 11.73 8.65
CA THR A 92 14.57 10.37 8.82
C THR A 92 14.66 9.68 7.47
N HIS A 93 15.78 8.96 7.26
CA HIS A 93 15.94 8.07 6.12
C HIS A 93 15.36 6.70 6.48
N PHE A 94 14.47 6.18 5.64
CA PHE A 94 13.81 4.90 5.86
C PHE A 94 14.22 3.86 4.85
N TYR A 95 14.41 2.64 5.34
CA TYR A 95 14.38 1.41 4.56
C TYR A 95 13.01 0.78 4.81
N HIS A 96 12.19 0.70 3.77
CA HIS A 96 10.78 0.34 3.88
C HIS A 96 10.45 -0.90 3.07
N PRO A 97 10.54 -2.10 3.64
CA PRO A 97 9.97 -3.29 3.04
C PRO A 97 8.44 -3.18 3.05
N ALA A 98 7.83 -3.31 1.87
CA ALA A 98 6.39 -3.27 1.71
C ALA A 98 5.89 -4.64 1.27
N TYR A 99 4.85 -5.13 1.94
CA TYR A 99 4.22 -6.42 1.63
C TYR A 99 2.87 -6.14 0.98
N LEU A 100 2.64 -6.68 -0.22
CA LEU A 100 1.51 -6.32 -1.08
C LEU A 100 0.53 -7.47 -1.20
N TYR A 101 -0.73 -7.20 -0.86
CA TYR A 101 -1.81 -8.18 -0.90
C TYR A 101 -2.98 -7.68 -1.73
N GLU A 102 -3.73 -8.60 -2.31
CA GLU A 102 -5.01 -8.30 -2.93
C GLU A 102 -6.13 -8.47 -1.91
N VAL A 103 -7.11 -7.57 -1.95
CA VAL A 103 -8.37 -7.73 -1.24
C VAL A 103 -9.41 -8.21 -2.24
N THR A 104 -10.02 -9.35 -1.97
CA THR A 104 -11.01 -9.95 -2.87
C THR A 104 -12.44 -9.51 -2.58
N ALA A 105 -12.71 -9.10 -1.35
CA ALA A 105 -14.03 -8.60 -0.94
C ALA A 105 -13.86 -7.71 0.26
N PHE A 106 -14.74 -6.74 0.42
CA PHE A 106 -14.73 -5.85 1.57
C PHE A 106 -16.15 -5.39 1.90
N GLN A 107 -16.33 -4.99 3.15
CA GLN A 107 -17.60 -4.50 3.65
C GLN A 107 -17.32 -3.34 4.59
N ALA A 108 -18.04 -2.25 4.42
CA ALA A 108 -17.97 -1.11 5.35
C ALA A 108 -18.63 -1.51 6.67
N VAL A 109 -17.88 -1.48 7.77
CA VAL A 109 -18.36 -1.90 9.09
C VAL A 109 -18.34 -0.76 10.10
N SER A 110 -17.59 0.31 9.82
CA SER A 110 -17.50 1.46 10.71
C SER A 110 -17.10 2.68 9.90
N LYS A 111 -17.12 3.84 10.55
CA LYS A 111 -16.50 5.04 9.96
C LYS A 111 -14.99 4.91 10.10
N PRO A 112 -14.20 5.45 9.16
CA PRO A 112 -12.77 5.51 9.34
C PRO A 112 -12.40 6.23 10.63
N LEU A 113 -11.44 5.70 11.36
CA LEU A 113 -10.88 6.39 12.53
C LEU A 113 -10.01 7.56 12.10
N GLU A 114 -9.38 7.44 10.93
CA GLU A 114 -8.55 8.47 10.31
C GLU A 114 -9.38 9.21 9.26
N ASP A 115 -10.13 10.22 9.69
CA ASP A 115 -11.05 10.96 8.81
C ASP A 115 -10.39 12.15 8.10
N PHE A 116 -9.10 12.40 8.35
CA PHE A 116 -8.36 13.49 7.72
C PHE A 116 -7.79 13.14 6.35
N ASN A 117 -7.92 11.88 5.94
CA ASN A 117 -7.47 11.41 4.63
C ASN A 117 -8.61 11.46 3.62
N ASN A 118 -8.26 11.73 2.36
CA ASN A 118 -9.20 11.61 1.25
C ASN A 118 -9.09 10.23 0.61
N LEU A 119 -10.18 9.77 0.03
CA LEU A 119 -10.22 8.49 -0.68
C LEU A 119 -10.60 8.73 -2.14
N GLY A 120 -10.11 7.90 -3.02
CA GLY A 120 -10.50 7.97 -4.42
C GLY A 120 -10.37 6.62 -5.10
N TRP A 121 -11.19 6.40 -6.13
CA TRP A 121 -11.16 5.22 -6.97
C TRP A 121 -10.55 5.60 -8.32
N PHE A 122 -9.53 4.87 -8.74
CA PHE A 122 -8.78 5.20 -9.96
C PHE A 122 -8.55 3.95 -10.79
N SER A 123 -8.51 4.11 -12.12
CA SER A 123 -8.05 3.03 -12.98
C SER A 123 -6.60 2.66 -12.60
N PRO A 124 -6.16 1.44 -12.89
CA PRO A 124 -4.78 1.06 -12.56
C PRO A 124 -3.73 2.00 -13.17
N ILE A 125 -3.94 2.47 -14.40
CA ILE A 125 -3.03 3.42 -15.05
C ILE A 125 -2.98 4.74 -14.29
N GLU A 126 -4.13 5.28 -13.92
CA GLU A 126 -4.22 6.51 -13.12
C GLU A 126 -3.59 6.33 -11.74
N ALA A 127 -3.85 5.19 -11.11
CA ALA A 127 -3.31 4.89 -9.80
C ALA A 127 -1.79 4.87 -9.80
N ILE A 128 -1.19 4.19 -10.80
CA ILE A 128 0.27 4.14 -10.94
C ILE A 128 0.85 5.54 -11.10
N ALA A 129 0.18 6.40 -11.89
CA ALA A 129 0.64 7.77 -12.09
C ALA A 129 0.55 8.61 -10.82
N LYS A 130 -0.42 8.35 -9.95
CA LYS A 130 -0.65 9.14 -8.72
C LYS A 130 0.15 8.66 -7.52
N LEU A 131 0.45 7.37 -7.45
CA LEU A 131 1.10 6.78 -6.28
C LEU A 131 2.47 7.37 -6.02
N LYS A 132 2.69 7.81 -4.78
CA LYS A 132 3.95 8.40 -4.32
C LYS A 132 5.07 7.36 -4.29
N ARG A 133 4.78 6.11 -3.87
CA ARG A 133 5.77 5.07 -3.64
C ARG A 133 5.89 4.13 -4.82
N GLU A 134 7.12 3.92 -5.29
CA GLU A 134 7.37 2.97 -6.38
C GLU A 134 7.05 1.53 -5.98
N SER A 135 7.23 1.18 -4.69
CA SER A 135 6.83 -0.13 -4.18
C SER A 135 5.33 -0.35 -4.32
N HIS A 136 4.51 0.69 -4.10
CA HIS A 136 3.07 0.62 -4.29
C HIS A 136 2.71 0.51 -5.77
N GLN A 137 3.40 1.25 -6.63
CA GLN A 137 3.22 1.15 -8.08
C GLN A 137 3.51 -0.27 -8.56
N TRP A 138 4.56 -0.88 -8.03
CA TRP A 138 4.91 -2.28 -8.34
C TRP A 138 3.76 -3.23 -7.98
N GLY A 139 3.15 -3.04 -6.82
CA GLY A 139 2.01 -3.84 -6.39
C GLY A 139 0.84 -3.77 -7.37
N VAL A 140 0.52 -2.56 -7.82
CA VAL A 140 -0.56 -2.35 -8.80
C VAL A 140 -0.22 -3.02 -10.14
N LYS A 141 1.04 -2.93 -10.57
CA LYS A 141 1.50 -3.57 -11.82
C LYS A 141 1.39 -5.09 -11.71
N GLU A 142 1.71 -5.68 -10.57
CA GLU A 142 1.56 -7.12 -10.35
C GLU A 142 0.09 -7.54 -10.37
N TRP A 143 -0.79 -6.73 -9.80
CA TRP A 143 -2.22 -6.96 -9.87
C TRP A 143 -2.71 -6.91 -11.33
N GLN A 144 -2.26 -5.94 -12.10
CA GLN A 144 -2.62 -5.84 -13.54
C GLN A 144 -2.20 -7.09 -14.30
N LYS A 145 -0.96 -7.56 -14.09
CA LYS A 145 -0.46 -8.76 -14.78
C LYS A 145 -1.34 -9.96 -14.50
N LYS A 146 -1.75 -10.15 -13.26
CA LYS A 146 -2.59 -11.27 -12.86
C LYS A 146 -3.98 -11.20 -13.50
N HIS A 147 -4.57 -10.01 -13.56
CA HIS A 147 -5.96 -9.83 -14.01
C HIS A 147 -6.09 -9.58 -15.51
N HIS A 148 -5.02 -9.29 -16.22
CA HIS A 148 -5.03 -9.03 -17.66
C HIS A 148 -4.25 -10.06 -18.49
N SER A 149 -3.61 -11.03 -17.83
CA SER A 149 -2.76 -12.02 -18.51
C SER A 149 -3.55 -13.13 -19.20
N THR A 150 -4.86 -13.19 -19.03
CA THR A 150 -5.71 -14.24 -19.59
C THR A 150 -6.39 -13.83 -20.89
N ASN A 151 -6.13 -12.66 -21.40
CA ASN A 151 -6.75 -12.15 -22.63
C ASN A 151 -6.04 -12.63 -23.88
#